data_9030c9f878cc4e94c9754035d4223b28
#
_entry.id   9030c9f878cc4e94c9754035d4223b28
#
_cell.length_a   1.000
_cell.length_b   1.000
_cell.length_c   1.000
_cell.angle_alpha   90.00
_cell.angle_beta   90.00
_cell.angle_gamma   90.00
#
_symmetry.space_group_name_H-M   'P 1'
#
loop_
_entity.id
_entity.type
_entity.pdbx_description
1 polymer ?
#
loop_
_entity_poly.entity_id
_entity_poly.type
_entity_poly.pdbx_seq_one_letter_code
_entity_poly.pdbx_strand_id
1 'polypeptide(L)'
;MKRCVAITKSACFGILRAMHTNESLILLGIKHSGKTTQGKLLARHFALPFIDIDFVIEKMTGKAPRRLYAEEGAAAFLLAEEDACRTAARLLEGKNAVIATGGGICDNAPALTFLRPLGKFVYLCVSEKIAADRILAKASKNYSGRWENLPAYIAAKNPITEDDCRAAFHDVYTMRTAVYRAISDCTANLSDDFSATKDGNFQKILSALEGN
;
A
#
# COMPACT_ATOMS: atom_id res chain seq x y z
N MET A 1 -61.83 -13.89 20.42
CA MET A 1 -61.29 -12.89 19.46
C MET A 1 -59.89 -12.53 19.92
N LYS A 2 -58.84 -13.13 19.34
CA LYS A 2 -57.43 -12.81 19.61
C LYS A 2 -56.87 -12.19 18.32
N ARG A 3 -56.55 -10.86 18.39
CA ARG A 3 -55.88 -10.15 17.28
C ARG A 3 -54.39 -10.57 17.24
N CYS A 4 -53.99 -11.24 16.18
CA CYS A 4 -52.58 -11.40 15.82
C CYS A 4 -52.07 -10.04 15.31
N VAL A 5 -51.08 -9.49 15.99
CA VAL A 5 -50.27 -8.36 15.51
C VAL A 5 -49.15 -8.98 14.64
N ALA A 6 -49.22 -8.74 13.34
CA ALA A 6 -48.19 -9.10 12.39
C ALA A 6 -47.03 -8.09 12.55
N ILE A 7 -45.90 -8.58 13.05
CA ILE A 7 -44.63 -7.83 13.04
C ILE A 7 -44.02 -7.98 11.65
N THR A 8 -44.17 -6.94 10.85
CA THR A 8 -43.47 -6.84 9.58
C THR A 8 -42.00 -6.59 9.85
N LYS A 9 -41.19 -7.64 9.71
CA LYS A 9 -39.73 -7.55 9.61
C LYS A 9 -39.37 -6.96 8.24
N SER A 10 -39.37 -5.64 8.13
CA SER A 10 -38.66 -4.97 7.06
C SER A 10 -37.19 -4.91 7.43
N ALA A 11 -36.50 -6.03 7.27
CA ALA A 11 -35.04 -6.05 7.27
C ALA A 11 -34.60 -5.56 5.89
N CYS A 12 -34.05 -4.35 5.84
CA CYS A 12 -33.24 -3.89 4.72
C CYS A 12 -32.03 -4.82 4.55
N PHE A 13 -32.23 -5.92 3.87
CA PHE A 13 -31.15 -6.69 3.28
C PHE A 13 -30.78 -5.96 2.00
N GLY A 14 -29.95 -4.90 2.14
CA GLY A 14 -29.20 -4.37 1.01
C GLY A 14 -28.36 -5.53 0.48
N ILE A 15 -28.77 -6.03 -0.68
CA ILE A 15 -28.00 -7.05 -1.43
C ILE A 15 -26.64 -6.38 -1.68
N LEU A 16 -25.63 -6.74 -0.87
CA LEU A 16 -24.24 -6.50 -1.23
C LEU A 16 -24.03 -7.28 -2.55
N ARG A 17 -24.12 -6.56 -3.65
CA ARG A 17 -23.68 -7.04 -4.94
C ARG A 17 -22.20 -7.29 -4.77
N ALA A 18 -21.80 -8.55 -4.62
CA ALA A 18 -20.40 -8.94 -4.60
C ALA A 18 -19.80 -8.44 -5.93
N MET A 19 -19.07 -7.35 -5.88
CA MET A 19 -18.30 -6.89 -7.02
C MET A 19 -17.23 -7.94 -7.24
N HIS A 20 -17.34 -8.70 -8.32
CA HIS A 20 -16.28 -9.58 -8.75
C HIS A 20 -15.29 -8.74 -9.56
N THR A 21 -14.08 -8.57 -9.07
CA THR A 21 -13.02 -8.08 -9.94
C THR A 21 -12.56 -9.28 -10.78
N ASN A 22 -12.55 -9.10 -12.10
CA ASN A 22 -12.03 -10.10 -13.03
C ASN A 22 -10.51 -10.01 -13.22
N GLU A 23 -9.84 -9.23 -12.40
CA GLU A 23 -8.42 -8.94 -12.48
C GLU A 23 -7.83 -8.68 -11.08
N SER A 24 -6.52 -8.76 -10.95
CA SER A 24 -5.84 -8.45 -9.69
C SER A 24 -5.87 -6.94 -9.41
N LEU A 25 -5.82 -6.58 -8.13
CA LEU A 25 -5.68 -5.20 -7.67
C LEU A 25 -4.27 -5.01 -7.10
N ILE A 26 -3.46 -4.22 -7.77
CA ILE A 26 -2.08 -3.93 -7.38
C ILE A 26 -2.05 -2.55 -6.69
N LEU A 27 -1.83 -2.54 -5.38
CA LEU A 27 -1.86 -1.33 -4.58
C LEU A 27 -0.51 -0.63 -4.62
N LEU A 28 -0.51 0.58 -5.17
CA LEU A 28 0.62 1.49 -5.25
C LEU A 28 0.50 2.60 -4.20
N GLY A 29 1.61 3.22 -3.87
CA GLY A 29 1.63 4.40 -3.00
C GLY A 29 2.87 4.44 -2.12
N ILE A 30 3.16 5.61 -1.61
CA ILE A 30 4.33 5.87 -0.76
C ILE A 30 4.32 5.03 0.53
N LYS A 31 5.45 5.04 1.22
CA LYS A 31 5.57 4.35 2.52
C LYS A 31 4.50 4.83 3.49
N HIS A 32 3.89 3.89 4.21
CA HIS A 32 2.81 4.15 5.18
C HIS A 32 1.50 4.74 4.60
N SER A 33 1.27 4.66 3.29
CA SER A 33 -0.03 5.02 2.69
C SER A 33 -1.18 4.07 3.08
N GLY A 34 -0.89 2.91 3.68
CA GLY A 34 -1.91 1.97 4.16
C GLY A 34 -2.12 0.75 3.27
N LYS A 35 -1.28 0.51 2.26
CA LYS A 35 -1.42 -0.60 1.28
C LYS A 35 -1.69 -1.95 1.92
N THR A 36 -0.86 -2.38 2.87
CA THR A 36 -1.03 -3.67 3.55
C THR A 36 -2.36 -3.76 4.32
N THR A 37 -2.77 -2.68 5.00
CA THR A 37 -4.02 -2.65 5.78
C THR A 37 -5.22 -2.70 4.86
N GLN A 38 -5.28 -1.83 3.86
CA GLN A 38 -6.37 -1.74 2.90
C GLN A 38 -6.40 -2.95 1.98
N GLY A 39 -5.22 -3.46 1.59
CA GLY A 39 -5.11 -4.68 0.78
C GLY A 39 -5.75 -5.89 1.45
N LYS A 40 -5.56 -6.08 2.75
CA LYS A 40 -6.22 -7.15 3.51
C LYS A 40 -7.75 -6.97 3.58
N LEU A 41 -8.24 -5.74 3.65
CA LEU A 41 -9.68 -5.45 3.62
C LEU A 41 -10.27 -5.74 2.23
N LEU A 42 -9.61 -5.26 1.17
CA LEU A 42 -10.01 -5.53 -0.22
C LEU A 42 -10.00 -7.03 -0.54
N ALA A 43 -8.96 -7.75 -0.12
CA ALA A 43 -8.85 -9.18 -0.32
C ALA A 43 -10.03 -9.94 0.33
N ARG A 44 -10.41 -9.56 1.55
CA ARG A 44 -11.61 -10.14 2.22
C ARG A 44 -12.89 -9.78 1.49
N HIS A 45 -13.04 -8.53 1.07
CA HIS A 45 -14.24 -8.04 0.39
C HIS A 45 -14.49 -8.75 -0.95
N PHE A 46 -13.43 -8.93 -1.74
CA PHE A 46 -13.50 -9.58 -3.04
C PHE A 46 -13.30 -11.10 -2.99
N ALA A 47 -13.11 -11.68 -1.80
CA ALA A 47 -12.78 -13.10 -1.61
C ALA A 47 -11.53 -13.53 -2.42
N LEU A 48 -10.53 -12.65 -2.51
CA LEU A 48 -9.26 -12.87 -3.20
C LEU A 48 -8.11 -13.15 -2.22
N PRO A 49 -7.06 -13.88 -2.64
CA PRO A 49 -5.83 -13.97 -1.86
C PRO A 49 -5.16 -12.59 -1.73
N PHE A 50 -4.43 -12.40 -0.62
CA PHE A 50 -3.63 -11.21 -0.36
C PHE A 50 -2.14 -11.55 -0.45
N ILE A 51 -1.40 -10.78 -1.23
CA ILE A 51 0.06 -10.88 -1.37
C ILE A 51 0.68 -9.54 -0.95
N ASP A 52 1.70 -9.59 -0.08
CA ASP A 52 2.52 -8.44 0.28
C ASP A 52 3.94 -8.68 -0.26
N ILE A 53 4.39 -7.83 -1.19
CA ILE A 53 5.70 -8.00 -1.85
C ILE A 53 6.83 -7.89 -0.84
N ASP A 54 6.72 -7.01 0.18
CA ASP A 54 7.71 -6.92 1.25
C ASP A 54 7.86 -8.25 2.01
N PHE A 55 6.74 -8.96 2.23
CA PHE A 55 6.75 -10.29 2.83
C PHE A 55 7.34 -11.36 1.91
N VAL A 56 7.10 -11.29 0.60
CA VAL A 56 7.71 -12.21 -0.38
C VAL A 56 9.22 -12.03 -0.40
N ILE A 57 9.72 -10.78 -0.41
CA ILE A 57 11.16 -10.47 -0.29
C ILE A 57 11.74 -11.13 0.97
N GLU A 58 11.09 -10.93 2.12
CA GLU A 58 11.58 -11.50 3.38
C GLU A 58 11.64 -13.03 3.35
N LYS A 59 10.62 -13.67 2.76
CA LYS A 59 10.62 -15.14 2.60
C LYS A 59 11.71 -15.67 1.68
N MET A 60 12.01 -14.94 0.61
CA MET A 60 13.02 -15.35 -0.38
C MET A 60 14.45 -15.10 0.12
N THR A 61 14.67 -13.99 0.82
CA THR A 61 16.02 -13.56 1.21
C THR A 61 16.38 -13.86 2.66
N GLY A 62 15.39 -14.22 3.50
CA GLY A 62 15.58 -14.33 4.95
C GLY A 62 15.77 -12.99 5.66
N LYS A 63 15.65 -11.87 4.94
CA LYS A 63 15.86 -10.51 5.46
C LYS A 63 14.64 -9.63 5.19
N ALA A 64 14.20 -8.90 6.20
CA ALA A 64 13.21 -7.84 5.98
C ALA A 64 13.75 -6.81 4.97
N PRO A 65 12.90 -6.20 4.11
CA PRO A 65 13.29 -5.27 3.05
C PRO A 65 14.26 -4.17 3.50
N ARG A 66 14.00 -3.59 4.67
CA ARG A 66 14.87 -2.56 5.25
C ARG A 66 16.27 -3.07 5.60
N ARG A 67 16.34 -4.27 6.17
CA ARG A 67 17.61 -4.91 6.53
C ARG A 67 18.40 -5.28 5.28
N LEU A 68 17.72 -5.84 4.28
CA LEU A 68 18.33 -6.15 2.99
C LEU A 68 18.95 -4.89 2.36
N TYR A 69 18.18 -3.78 2.31
CA TYR A 69 18.67 -2.51 1.78
C TYR A 69 19.88 -1.97 2.56
N ALA A 70 19.87 -2.06 3.90
CA ALA A 70 20.95 -1.55 4.74
C ALA A 70 22.22 -2.37 4.65
N GLU A 71 22.12 -3.70 4.52
CA GLU A 71 23.28 -4.62 4.50
C GLU A 71 23.84 -4.84 3.09
N GLU A 72 22.99 -4.85 2.05
CA GLU A 72 23.37 -5.23 0.69
C GLU A 72 23.23 -4.09 -0.33
N GLY A 73 22.62 -2.99 0.08
CA GLY A 73 22.47 -1.79 -0.73
C GLY A 73 21.26 -1.78 -1.67
N ALA A 74 21.12 -0.65 -2.38
CA ALA A 74 19.95 -0.39 -3.23
C ALA A 74 19.84 -1.38 -4.40
N ALA A 75 20.96 -1.73 -5.05
CA ALA A 75 20.95 -2.61 -6.21
C ALA A 75 20.44 -4.01 -5.87
N ALA A 76 20.92 -4.59 -4.76
CA ALA A 76 20.49 -5.90 -4.29
C ALA A 76 19.00 -5.88 -3.89
N PHE A 77 18.54 -4.79 -3.25
CA PHE A 77 17.13 -4.62 -2.93
C PHE A 77 16.25 -4.57 -4.18
N LEU A 78 16.62 -3.80 -5.21
CA LEU A 78 15.85 -3.70 -6.46
C LEU A 78 15.76 -5.07 -7.17
N LEU A 79 16.83 -5.83 -7.21
CA LEU A 79 16.82 -7.20 -7.75
C LEU A 79 15.90 -8.12 -6.96
N ALA A 80 15.97 -8.08 -5.63
CA ALA A 80 15.10 -8.89 -4.77
C ALA A 80 13.62 -8.50 -4.91
N GLU A 81 13.30 -7.21 -5.07
CA GLU A 81 11.94 -6.72 -5.31
C GLU A 81 11.43 -7.17 -6.68
N GLU A 82 12.26 -7.12 -7.73
CA GLU A 82 11.94 -7.66 -9.06
C GLU A 82 11.65 -9.16 -8.98
N ASP A 83 12.53 -9.95 -8.35
CA ASP A 83 12.36 -11.38 -8.18
C ASP A 83 11.11 -11.74 -7.37
N ALA A 84 10.78 -10.95 -6.35
CA ALA A 84 9.57 -11.11 -5.57
C ALA A 84 8.31 -10.85 -6.40
N CYS A 85 8.30 -9.80 -7.24
CA CYS A 85 7.21 -9.52 -8.16
C CYS A 85 7.04 -10.63 -9.20
N ARG A 86 8.12 -11.12 -9.78
CA ARG A 86 8.14 -12.26 -10.71
C ARG A 86 7.61 -13.53 -10.05
N THR A 87 8.01 -13.79 -8.82
CA THR A 87 7.55 -14.95 -8.04
C THR A 87 6.06 -14.84 -7.73
N ALA A 88 5.59 -13.67 -7.28
CA ALA A 88 4.17 -13.43 -7.04
C ALA A 88 3.32 -13.66 -8.32
N ALA A 89 3.77 -13.16 -9.46
CA ALA A 89 3.10 -13.37 -10.74
C ALA A 89 3.00 -14.86 -11.12
N ARG A 90 4.07 -15.63 -10.92
CA ARG A 90 4.07 -17.08 -11.17
C ARG A 90 3.15 -17.85 -10.22
N LEU A 91 3.15 -17.51 -8.94
CA LEU A 91 2.33 -18.19 -7.93
C LEU A 91 0.82 -17.99 -8.17
N LEU A 92 0.44 -16.92 -8.83
CA LEU A 92 -0.97 -16.68 -9.16
C LEU A 92 -1.48 -17.59 -10.28
N GLU A 93 -0.64 -18.01 -11.21
CA GLU A 93 -1.01 -18.94 -12.30
C GLU A 93 -2.33 -18.54 -13.01
N GLY A 94 -2.50 -17.26 -13.28
CA GLY A 94 -3.72 -16.72 -13.88
C GLY A 94 -4.88 -16.49 -12.91
N LYS A 95 -4.69 -16.73 -11.62
CA LYS A 95 -5.66 -16.36 -10.57
C LYS A 95 -5.49 -14.90 -10.17
N ASN A 96 -6.59 -14.27 -9.76
CA ASN A 96 -6.57 -12.90 -9.29
C ASN A 96 -6.18 -12.79 -7.80
N ALA A 97 -5.58 -11.66 -7.42
CA ALA A 97 -5.17 -11.37 -6.06
C ALA A 97 -5.26 -9.86 -5.76
N VAL A 98 -5.21 -9.51 -4.49
CA VAL A 98 -4.86 -8.16 -4.05
C VAL A 98 -3.38 -8.16 -3.66
N ILE A 99 -2.59 -7.31 -4.31
CA ILE A 99 -1.14 -7.26 -4.15
C ILE A 99 -0.75 -5.90 -3.56
N ALA A 100 -0.12 -5.89 -2.40
CA ALA A 100 0.49 -4.69 -1.82
C ALA A 100 1.97 -4.62 -2.21
N THR A 101 2.39 -3.47 -2.76
CA THR A 101 3.79 -3.24 -3.17
C THR A 101 4.60 -2.49 -2.11
N GLY A 102 5.91 -2.47 -2.26
CA GLY A 102 6.80 -1.57 -1.53
C GLY A 102 6.50 -0.08 -1.80
N GLY A 103 6.90 0.80 -0.88
CA GLY A 103 6.66 2.25 -1.03
C GLY A 103 7.56 2.94 -2.04
N GLY A 104 8.44 2.22 -2.69
CA GLY A 104 9.37 2.68 -3.72
C GLY A 104 9.31 1.89 -5.02
N ILE A 105 8.27 1.07 -5.20
CA ILE A 105 8.16 0.20 -6.40
C ILE A 105 8.20 0.97 -7.72
N CYS A 106 7.81 2.25 -7.74
CA CYS A 106 7.90 3.11 -8.92
C CYS A 106 9.34 3.37 -9.38
N ASP A 107 10.32 3.16 -8.51
CA ASP A 107 11.75 3.28 -8.84
C ASP A 107 12.30 1.99 -9.50
N ASN A 108 11.47 0.94 -9.58
CA ASN A 108 11.82 -0.40 -10.09
C ASN A 108 10.96 -0.76 -11.31
N ALA A 109 11.26 -0.16 -12.45
CA ALA A 109 10.52 -0.42 -13.69
C ALA A 109 10.50 -1.92 -14.09
N PRO A 110 11.61 -2.70 -13.97
CA PRO A 110 11.56 -4.14 -14.22
C PRO A 110 10.54 -4.88 -13.35
N ALA A 111 10.43 -4.57 -12.05
CA ALA A 111 9.45 -5.19 -11.16
C ALA A 111 8.01 -4.90 -11.62
N LEU A 112 7.73 -3.67 -12.05
CA LEU A 112 6.41 -3.28 -12.55
C LEU A 112 5.99 -4.05 -13.81
N THR A 113 6.93 -4.49 -14.66
CA THR A 113 6.61 -5.29 -15.86
C THR A 113 5.98 -6.64 -15.53
N PHE A 114 6.30 -7.23 -14.37
CA PHE A 114 5.69 -8.48 -13.90
C PHE A 114 4.32 -8.27 -13.28
N LEU A 115 4.07 -7.10 -12.71
CA LEU A 115 2.80 -6.79 -12.05
C LEU A 115 1.74 -6.27 -13.02
N ARG A 116 2.15 -5.49 -14.03
CA ARG A 116 1.22 -4.83 -14.96
C ARG A 116 0.26 -5.77 -15.69
N PRO A 117 0.70 -6.95 -16.18
CA PRO A 117 -0.20 -7.90 -16.86
C PRO A 117 -1.22 -8.57 -15.94
N LEU A 118 -1.05 -8.46 -14.59
CA LEU A 118 -1.92 -9.13 -13.63
C LEU A 118 -3.24 -8.38 -13.41
N GLY A 119 -3.27 -7.06 -13.60
CA GLY A 119 -4.49 -6.28 -13.38
C GLY A 119 -4.28 -4.79 -13.17
N LYS A 120 -5.21 -4.18 -12.44
CA LYS A 120 -5.28 -2.73 -12.22
C LYS A 120 -4.29 -2.24 -11.17
N PHE A 121 -3.60 -1.16 -11.51
CA PHE A 121 -2.80 -0.38 -10.57
C PHE A 121 -3.68 0.64 -9.84
N VAL A 122 -3.80 0.48 -8.53
CA VAL A 122 -4.62 1.32 -7.66
C VAL A 122 -3.70 2.18 -6.78
N TYR A 123 -3.63 3.46 -7.05
CA TYR A 123 -2.82 4.38 -6.27
C TYR A 123 -3.55 4.83 -4.99
N LEU A 124 -3.00 4.49 -3.84
CA LEU A 124 -3.46 4.98 -2.53
C LEU A 124 -2.77 6.31 -2.21
N CYS A 125 -3.42 7.41 -2.58
CA CYS A 125 -2.91 8.76 -2.39
C CYS A 125 -3.20 9.24 -0.97
N VAL A 126 -2.18 9.60 -0.24
CA VAL A 126 -2.24 10.29 1.06
C VAL A 126 -1.47 11.60 0.94
N SER A 127 -1.84 12.63 1.71
CA SER A 127 -1.08 13.89 1.69
C SER A 127 0.34 13.70 2.22
N GLU A 128 1.22 14.58 1.78
CA GLU A 128 2.62 14.59 2.21
C GLU A 128 2.73 14.70 3.74
N LYS A 129 1.94 15.62 4.31
CA LYS A 129 1.91 15.83 5.77
C LYS A 129 1.61 14.54 6.52
N ILE A 130 0.52 13.84 6.15
CA ILE A 130 0.11 12.58 6.80
C ILE A 130 1.16 11.49 6.62
N ALA A 131 1.78 11.39 5.45
CA ALA A 131 2.82 10.40 5.21
C ALA A 131 4.07 10.67 6.04
N ALA A 132 4.52 11.94 6.09
CA ALA A 132 5.66 12.36 6.90
C ALA A 132 5.38 12.13 8.39
N ASP A 133 4.20 12.52 8.89
CA ASP A 133 3.81 12.31 10.28
C ASP A 133 3.82 10.82 10.66
N ARG A 134 3.34 9.93 9.77
CA ARG A 134 3.38 8.48 9.98
C ARG A 134 4.80 7.89 9.95
N ILE A 135 5.71 8.48 9.17
CA ILE A 135 7.12 8.11 9.16
C ILE A 135 7.77 8.51 10.50
N LEU A 136 7.58 9.76 10.91
CA LEU A 136 8.14 10.30 12.14
C LEU A 136 7.59 9.59 13.39
N ALA A 137 6.30 9.27 13.41
CA ALA A 137 5.69 8.51 14.50
C ALA A 137 6.29 7.09 14.69
N LYS A 138 7.00 6.55 13.71
CA LYS A 138 7.70 5.25 13.78
C LYS A 138 9.21 5.40 13.93
N ALA A 139 9.71 6.61 13.80
CA ALA A 139 11.11 6.94 14.04
C ALA A 139 11.36 7.18 15.54
N SER A 140 12.58 7.01 15.97
CA SER A 140 13.05 7.31 17.32
C SER A 140 14.42 7.97 17.24
N LYS A 141 14.84 8.63 18.31
CA LYS A 141 16.23 9.06 18.48
C LYS A 141 16.93 8.17 19.47
N ASN A 142 18.14 7.75 19.16
CA ASN A 142 18.98 7.02 20.10
C ASN A 142 19.64 7.96 21.13
N TYR A 143 20.41 7.40 22.04
CA TYR A 143 21.11 8.16 23.11
C TYR A 143 22.07 9.24 22.60
N SER A 144 22.58 9.12 21.36
CA SER A 144 23.41 10.14 20.71
C SER A 144 22.62 11.17 19.89
N GLY A 145 21.28 11.16 19.99
CA GLY A 145 20.40 12.08 19.27
C GLY A 145 20.23 11.75 17.77
N ARG A 146 20.77 10.64 17.30
CA ARG A 146 20.61 10.21 15.91
C ARG A 146 19.27 9.52 15.68
N TRP A 147 18.65 9.81 14.55
CA TRP A 147 17.42 9.17 14.14
C TRP A 147 17.61 7.69 13.82
N GLU A 148 16.71 6.87 14.35
CA GLU A 148 16.56 5.47 14.02
C GLU A 148 15.20 5.23 13.41
N ASN A 149 15.07 4.12 12.68
CA ASN A 149 13.82 3.72 12.04
C ASN A 149 13.30 4.66 10.92
N LEU A 150 14.10 5.61 10.46
CA LEU A 150 13.78 6.36 9.23
C LEU A 150 13.88 5.48 7.98
N PRO A 151 13.11 5.77 6.91
CA PRO A 151 13.37 5.24 5.58
C PRO A 151 14.80 5.54 5.13
N ALA A 152 15.42 4.60 4.39
CA ALA A 152 16.82 4.71 3.99
C ALA A 152 17.15 6.02 3.22
N TYR A 153 16.24 6.46 2.36
CA TYR A 153 16.41 7.71 1.58
C TYR A 153 16.37 8.98 2.43
N ILE A 154 15.70 8.96 3.60
CA ILE A 154 15.75 10.06 4.57
C ILE A 154 17.02 9.92 5.42
N ALA A 155 17.31 8.71 5.92
CA ALA A 155 18.49 8.47 6.74
C ALA A 155 19.79 8.83 6.03
N ALA A 156 19.88 8.60 4.72
CA ALA A 156 21.04 8.95 3.90
C ALA A 156 21.35 10.47 3.83
N LYS A 157 20.36 11.32 4.16
CA LYS A 157 20.55 12.79 4.27
C LYS A 157 21.05 13.22 5.63
N ASN A 158 21.25 12.29 6.59
CA ASN A 158 21.69 12.56 7.97
C ASN A 158 20.89 13.66 8.67
N PRO A 159 19.55 13.60 8.72
CA PRO A 159 18.72 14.63 9.31
C PRO A 159 18.99 14.76 10.80
N ILE A 160 18.96 16.00 11.32
CA ILE A 160 19.13 16.32 12.75
C ILE A 160 17.76 16.60 13.38
N THR A 161 16.92 17.35 12.69
CA THR A 161 15.59 17.78 13.15
C THR A 161 14.48 17.03 12.42
N GLU A 162 13.23 17.17 12.89
CA GLU A 162 12.05 16.70 12.18
C GLU A 162 11.85 17.43 10.85
N ASP A 163 12.18 18.72 10.82
CA ASP A 163 12.07 19.54 9.59
C ASP A 163 13.06 19.04 8.53
N ASP A 164 14.27 18.64 8.92
CA ASP A 164 15.22 18.01 7.98
C ASP A 164 14.66 16.68 7.43
N CYS A 165 13.99 15.89 8.29
CA CYS A 165 13.34 14.67 7.84
C CYS A 165 12.20 14.95 6.85
N ARG A 166 11.39 15.98 7.10
CA ARG A 166 10.30 16.41 6.21
C ARG A 166 10.83 16.94 4.89
N ALA A 167 11.88 17.77 4.92
CA ALA A 167 12.53 18.27 3.71
C ALA A 167 13.10 17.12 2.86
N ALA A 168 13.81 16.17 3.47
CA ALA A 168 14.33 15.00 2.78
C ALA A 168 13.21 14.09 2.22
N PHE A 169 12.04 14.07 2.85
CA PHE A 169 10.88 13.33 2.39
C PHE A 169 10.17 14.02 1.23
N HIS A 170 10.13 15.36 1.22
CA HIS A 170 9.46 16.18 0.20
C HIS A 170 9.87 15.81 -1.23
N ASP A 171 11.16 15.77 -1.49
CA ASP A 171 11.71 15.47 -2.82
C ASP A 171 11.23 14.09 -3.31
N VAL A 172 11.34 13.08 -2.41
CA VAL A 172 10.93 11.70 -2.73
C VAL A 172 9.41 11.60 -2.88
N TYR A 173 8.66 12.30 -2.03
CA TYR A 173 7.20 12.34 -2.12
C TYR A 173 6.75 12.91 -3.46
N THR A 174 7.27 14.08 -3.85
CA THR A 174 6.92 14.77 -5.09
C THR A 174 7.22 13.91 -6.31
N MET A 175 8.43 13.34 -6.38
CA MET A 175 8.84 12.49 -7.50
C MET A 175 7.96 11.22 -7.60
N ARG A 176 7.83 10.46 -6.50
CA ARG A 176 7.12 9.19 -6.53
C ARG A 176 5.62 9.35 -6.75
N THR A 177 4.99 10.38 -6.17
CA THR A 177 3.55 10.61 -6.36
C THR A 177 3.22 11.02 -7.80
N ALA A 178 4.12 11.75 -8.48
CA ALA A 178 3.98 12.04 -9.90
C ALA A 178 4.00 10.74 -10.73
N VAL A 179 4.96 9.85 -10.47
CA VAL A 179 5.03 8.54 -11.15
C VAL A 179 3.81 7.69 -10.84
N TYR A 180 3.39 7.55 -9.57
CA TYR A 180 2.21 6.76 -9.21
C TYR A 180 0.95 7.24 -9.91
N ARG A 181 0.74 8.57 -10.03
CA ARG A 181 -0.39 9.12 -10.77
C ARG A 181 -0.34 8.79 -12.26
N ALA A 182 0.85 8.80 -12.84
CA ALA A 182 1.04 8.52 -14.26
C ALA A 182 0.82 7.05 -14.64
N ILE A 183 1.18 6.11 -13.75
CA ILE A 183 1.10 4.67 -14.06
C ILE A 183 -0.16 3.98 -13.53
N SER A 184 -0.93 4.61 -12.63
CA SER A 184 -2.12 3.99 -12.03
C SER A 184 -3.34 4.09 -12.92
N ASP A 185 -4.18 3.07 -12.87
CA ASP A 185 -5.47 3.02 -13.57
C ASP A 185 -6.55 3.80 -12.79
N CYS A 186 -6.45 3.82 -11.46
CA CYS A 186 -7.29 4.66 -10.62
C CYS A 186 -6.54 5.18 -9.39
N THR A 187 -7.01 6.31 -8.86
CA THR A 187 -6.46 6.95 -7.66
C THR A 187 -7.52 7.06 -6.58
N ALA A 188 -7.27 6.46 -5.43
CA ALA A 188 -8.06 6.63 -4.23
C ALA A 188 -7.42 7.71 -3.33
N ASN A 189 -8.05 8.87 -3.22
CA ASN A 189 -7.63 9.92 -2.32
C ASN A 189 -8.05 9.57 -0.90
N LEU A 190 -7.13 9.06 -0.10
CA LEU A 190 -7.39 8.68 1.28
C LEU A 190 -7.51 9.92 2.17
N SER A 191 -8.18 9.78 3.32
CA SER A 191 -8.39 10.92 4.20
C SER A 191 -7.08 11.49 4.74
N ASP A 192 -7.02 12.81 4.76
CA ASP A 192 -5.91 13.60 5.30
C ASP A 192 -6.01 13.75 6.83
N ASP A 193 -7.06 13.23 7.42
CA ASP A 193 -7.34 13.29 8.84
C ASP A 193 -6.79 12.05 9.55
N PHE A 194 -6.11 12.24 10.68
CA PHE A 194 -5.67 11.17 11.57
C PHE A 194 -6.85 10.36 12.14
N SER A 195 -8.04 10.98 12.24
CA SER A 195 -9.27 10.31 12.66
C SER A 195 -9.88 9.42 11.58
N ALA A 196 -9.35 9.46 10.35
CA ALA A 196 -9.85 8.63 9.26
C ALA A 196 -9.77 7.15 9.60
N THR A 197 -10.92 6.54 9.77
CA THR A 197 -11.04 5.13 10.09
C THR A 197 -10.55 4.27 8.93
N LYS A 198 -10.12 3.03 9.25
CA LYS A 198 -9.77 2.04 8.22
C LYS A 198 -10.93 1.83 7.25
N ASP A 199 -12.17 1.85 7.75
CA ASP A 199 -13.39 1.64 6.98
C ASP A 199 -13.71 2.83 6.07
N GLY A 200 -13.52 4.08 6.52
CA GLY A 200 -13.70 5.27 5.69
C GLY A 200 -12.74 5.29 4.50
N ASN A 201 -11.47 4.95 4.71
CA ASN A 201 -10.50 4.83 3.63
C ASN A 201 -10.81 3.64 2.70
N PHE A 202 -11.32 2.55 3.24
CA PHE A 202 -11.78 1.41 2.45
C PHE A 202 -12.91 1.81 1.48
N GLN A 203 -13.92 2.54 1.97
CA GLN A 203 -15.01 3.03 1.11
C GLN A 203 -14.51 3.97 0.00
N LYS A 204 -13.53 4.84 0.27
CA LYS A 204 -12.90 5.69 -0.75
C LYS A 204 -12.21 4.89 -1.84
N ILE A 205 -11.58 3.76 -1.48
CA ILE A 205 -10.95 2.87 -2.47
C ILE A 205 -12.02 2.18 -3.31
N LEU A 206 -13.09 1.67 -2.71
CA LEU A 206 -14.20 1.06 -3.46
C LEU A 206 -14.81 2.05 -4.44
N SER A 207 -15.11 3.28 -4.00
CA SER A 207 -15.65 4.33 -4.89
C SER A 207 -14.69 4.67 -6.05
N ALA A 208 -13.38 4.67 -5.81
CA ALA A 208 -12.40 4.89 -6.87
C ALA A 208 -12.33 3.73 -7.89
N LEU A 209 -12.61 2.50 -7.45
CA LEU A 209 -12.68 1.32 -8.31
C LEU A 209 -13.97 1.28 -9.15
N GLU A 210 -15.08 1.85 -8.63
CA GLU A 210 -16.37 1.91 -9.33
C GLU A 210 -16.45 3.04 -10.36
N GLY A 211 -15.70 4.11 -10.15
CA GLY A 211 -15.74 5.33 -10.99
C GLY A 211 -14.91 5.26 -12.27
N ASN A 212 -14.28 4.14 -12.54
CA ASN A 212 -13.48 3.84 -13.74
C ASN A 212 -14.15 2.67 -14.53
#